data_c3f48381780d27d622988f033fd76fa5
#
_entry.id   c3f48381780d27d622988f033fd76fa5
#
_cell.length_a   1.000
_cell.length_b   1.000
_cell.length_c   1.000
_cell.angle_alpha   90.00
_cell.angle_beta   90.00
_cell.angle_gamma   90.00
#
_symmetry.space_group_name_H-M   'P 1'
#
loop_
_entity.id
_entity.type
_entity.pdbx_description
1 polymer ?
#
loop_
_entity_poly.entity_id
_entity_poly.type
_entity_poly.pdbx_seq_one_letter_code
_entity_poly.pdbx_strand_id
1 'polypeptide(L)'
;MTTEELKALRSRVLDAINRELQPTRMNDEELLKAITALVEREGRGGYLLPIQKMDTVNGIYKMYRGLGGLLDSILADENVTEVMINGPDNIFVERSGRLTRVDKHFKDEQELRRVIDLIVGKAHREVSEANPIVDTRLEDGSRVNVVLSPIALSGSTITIRKFSKQPMTMSKLLEYGSITPEVANFLKKLVAARYNIFIAGGTGSGKTTFLNALSNYIPHDERIITIEDSAELQITQIPNIAVSYTH
;
A
#
# COMPACT_ATOMS: atom_id res chain seq x y z
N MET A 1 -23.15 -16.94 16.06
CA MET A 1 -23.93 -16.72 14.81
C MET A 1 -23.32 -17.54 13.69
N THR A 2 -24.15 -18.06 12.79
CA THR A 2 -23.72 -18.74 11.55
C THR A 2 -23.16 -17.73 10.54
N THR A 3 -22.53 -18.21 9.47
CA THR A 3 -22.00 -17.33 8.40
C THR A 3 -23.09 -16.51 7.72
N GLU A 4 -24.27 -17.10 7.48
CA GLU A 4 -25.40 -16.39 6.85
C GLU A 4 -26.00 -15.34 7.81
N GLU A 5 -26.11 -15.63 9.10
CA GLU A 5 -26.55 -14.67 10.09
C GLU A 5 -25.59 -13.48 10.23
N LEU A 6 -24.28 -13.72 10.12
CA LEU A 6 -23.26 -12.65 10.13
C LEU A 6 -23.34 -11.77 8.88
N LYS A 7 -23.60 -12.35 7.69
CA LYS A 7 -23.84 -11.57 6.47
C LYS A 7 -25.10 -10.70 6.61
N ALA A 8 -26.20 -11.27 7.11
CA ALA A 8 -27.43 -10.53 7.35
C ALA A 8 -27.24 -9.41 8.39
N LEU A 9 -26.49 -9.67 9.47
CA LEU A 9 -26.15 -8.66 10.45
C LEU A 9 -25.34 -7.51 9.81
N ARG A 10 -24.35 -7.85 9.00
CA ARG A 10 -23.52 -6.85 8.31
C ARG A 10 -24.35 -5.97 7.38
N SER A 11 -25.31 -6.54 6.65
CA SER A 11 -26.23 -5.77 5.80
C SER A 11 -27.06 -4.79 6.62
N ARG A 12 -27.69 -5.24 7.72
CA ARG A 12 -28.49 -4.37 8.60
C ARG A 12 -27.67 -3.21 9.18
N VAL A 13 -26.44 -3.50 9.61
CA VAL A 13 -25.53 -2.45 10.15
C VAL A 13 -25.17 -1.44 9.06
N LEU A 14 -24.89 -1.86 7.83
CA LEU A 14 -24.60 -0.95 6.71
C LEU A 14 -25.81 -0.06 6.39
N ASP A 15 -27.02 -0.64 6.38
CA ASP A 15 -28.26 0.13 6.17
C ASP A 15 -28.50 1.14 7.31
N ALA A 16 -28.20 0.77 8.55
CA ALA A 16 -28.27 1.69 9.69
C ALA A 16 -27.24 2.82 9.60
N ILE A 17 -26.02 2.52 9.20
CA ILE A 17 -24.98 3.54 8.98
C ILE A 17 -25.41 4.54 7.93
N ASN A 18 -25.93 4.07 6.80
CA ASN A 18 -26.37 4.94 5.70
C ASN A 18 -27.56 5.83 6.08
N ARG A 19 -28.41 5.39 7.02
CA ARG A 19 -29.56 6.18 7.50
C ARG A 19 -29.23 7.15 8.62
N GLU A 20 -28.32 6.78 9.52
CA GLU A 20 -28.13 7.44 10.81
C GLU A 20 -26.83 8.21 10.93
N LEU A 21 -25.82 7.90 10.11
CA LEU A 21 -24.49 8.45 10.24
C LEU A 21 -24.03 9.18 8.97
N GLN A 22 -23.06 10.06 9.14
CA GLN A 22 -22.31 10.68 8.06
C GLN A 22 -20.82 10.30 8.20
N PRO A 23 -20.41 9.08 7.77
CA PRO A 23 -19.07 8.54 8.02
C PRO A 23 -17.94 9.44 7.54
N THR A 24 -18.16 10.20 6.47
CA THR A 24 -17.17 11.12 5.89
C THR A 24 -16.86 12.33 6.77
N ARG A 25 -17.75 12.67 7.71
CA ARG A 25 -17.60 13.82 8.63
C ARG A 25 -17.11 13.41 10.02
N MET A 26 -17.04 12.12 10.29
CA MET A 26 -16.62 11.58 11.60
C MET A 26 -15.11 11.35 11.57
N ASN A 27 -14.45 11.52 12.72
CA ASN A 27 -13.08 11.03 12.86
C ASN A 27 -13.06 9.50 13.07
N ASP A 28 -11.89 8.90 13.08
CA ASP A 28 -11.73 7.45 13.12
C ASP A 28 -12.26 6.82 14.41
N GLU A 29 -12.04 7.49 15.55
CA GLU A 29 -12.50 7.04 16.86
C GLU A 29 -14.03 7.11 16.97
N GLU A 30 -14.62 8.19 16.52
CA GLU A 30 -16.08 8.39 16.47
C GLU A 30 -16.74 7.34 15.57
N LEU A 31 -16.19 7.13 14.38
CA LEU A 31 -16.74 6.14 13.44
C LEU A 31 -16.64 4.72 14.02
N LEU A 32 -15.49 4.35 14.60
CA LEU A 32 -15.30 3.04 15.19
C LEU A 32 -16.27 2.80 16.36
N LYS A 33 -16.46 3.79 17.23
CA LYS A 33 -17.45 3.73 18.33
C LYS A 33 -18.87 3.58 17.80
N ALA A 34 -19.25 4.35 16.79
CA ALA A 34 -20.57 4.30 16.19
C ALA A 34 -20.86 2.94 15.52
N ILE A 35 -19.91 2.41 14.74
CA ILE A 35 -20.03 1.07 14.13
C ILE A 35 -20.16 0.01 15.24
N THR A 36 -19.36 0.09 16.29
CA THR A 36 -19.42 -0.87 17.41
C THR A 36 -20.80 -0.86 18.07
N ALA A 37 -21.36 0.31 18.34
CA ALA A 37 -22.69 0.46 18.92
C ALA A 37 -23.80 -0.09 17.99
N LEU A 38 -23.69 0.13 16.69
CA LEU A 38 -24.62 -0.41 15.70
C LEU A 38 -24.52 -1.95 15.61
N VAL A 39 -23.32 -2.52 15.60
CA VAL A 39 -23.14 -3.98 15.59
C VAL A 39 -23.74 -4.61 16.85
N GLU A 40 -23.60 -3.98 18.02
CA GLU A 40 -24.23 -4.43 19.26
C GLU A 40 -25.75 -4.32 19.22
N ARG A 41 -26.28 -3.23 18.69
CA ARG A 41 -27.72 -3.00 18.56
C ARG A 41 -28.38 -4.01 17.63
N GLU A 42 -27.86 -4.11 16.41
CA GLU A 42 -28.43 -4.99 15.38
C GLU A 42 -28.13 -6.48 15.64
N GLY A 43 -27.14 -6.77 16.47
CA GLY A 43 -26.76 -8.12 16.89
C GLY A 43 -27.57 -8.70 18.06
N ARG A 44 -28.47 -7.94 18.69
CA ARG A 44 -29.22 -8.35 19.89
C ARG A 44 -30.13 -9.58 19.70
N GLY A 45 -30.43 -9.96 18.46
CA GLY A 45 -31.23 -11.15 18.13
C GLY A 45 -30.48 -12.48 18.14
N GLY A 46 -29.15 -12.50 18.41
CA GLY A 46 -28.34 -13.72 18.38
C GLY A 46 -27.09 -13.62 19.25
N TYR A 47 -26.50 -14.78 19.58
CA TYR A 47 -25.24 -14.82 20.31
C TYR A 47 -24.07 -14.53 19.37
N LEU A 48 -23.46 -13.35 19.51
CA LEU A 48 -22.30 -12.90 18.76
C LEU A 48 -21.03 -13.12 19.59
N LEU A 49 -20.15 -14.01 19.13
CA LEU A 49 -18.86 -14.23 19.77
C LEU A 49 -18.01 -12.96 19.74
N PRO A 50 -17.17 -12.69 20.74
CA PRO A 50 -16.31 -11.50 20.75
C PRO A 50 -15.47 -11.35 19.47
N ILE A 51 -14.91 -12.46 18.97
CA ILE A 51 -14.13 -12.47 17.74
C ILE A 51 -15.00 -12.10 16.52
N GLN A 52 -16.21 -12.64 16.41
CA GLN A 52 -17.14 -12.33 15.33
C GLN A 52 -17.57 -10.87 15.36
N LYS A 53 -17.77 -10.31 16.58
CA LYS A 53 -18.08 -8.89 16.76
C LYS A 53 -16.93 -8.04 16.25
N MET A 54 -15.70 -8.33 16.69
CA MET A 54 -14.52 -7.59 16.30
C MET A 54 -14.28 -7.67 14.79
N ASP A 55 -14.41 -8.85 14.17
CA ASP A 55 -14.27 -9.05 12.73
C ASP A 55 -15.34 -8.28 11.94
N THR A 56 -16.59 -8.26 12.45
CA THR A 56 -17.68 -7.50 11.82
C THR A 56 -17.43 -5.99 11.89
N VAL A 57 -17.07 -5.48 13.07
CA VAL A 57 -16.74 -4.05 13.28
C VAL A 57 -15.57 -3.64 12.39
N ASN A 58 -14.46 -4.38 12.43
CA ASN A 58 -13.27 -4.09 11.63
C ASN A 58 -13.54 -4.19 10.12
N GLY A 59 -14.33 -5.18 9.71
CA GLY A 59 -14.71 -5.34 8.31
C GLY A 59 -15.54 -4.16 7.79
N ILE A 60 -16.52 -3.68 8.59
CA ILE A 60 -17.32 -2.50 8.25
C ILE A 60 -16.49 -1.22 8.30
N TYR A 61 -15.66 -1.04 9.34
CA TYR A 61 -14.76 0.11 9.45
C TYR A 61 -13.84 0.23 8.23
N LYS A 62 -13.23 -0.88 7.79
CA LYS A 62 -12.40 -0.94 6.59
C LYS A 62 -13.15 -0.59 5.29
N MET A 63 -14.47 -0.78 5.23
CA MET A 63 -15.26 -0.35 4.06
C MET A 63 -15.36 1.18 3.95
N TYR A 64 -15.32 1.90 5.09
CA TYR A 64 -15.41 3.37 5.11
C TYR A 64 -14.05 4.06 5.18
N ARG A 65 -13.06 3.42 5.79
CA ARG A 65 -11.70 3.97 5.98
C ARG A 65 -10.62 3.23 5.21
N GLY A 66 -10.89 1.98 4.79
CA GLY A 66 -9.99 1.19 3.95
C GLY A 66 -10.01 1.62 2.48
N LEU A 67 -9.38 0.82 1.66
CA LEU A 67 -9.32 0.97 0.20
C LEU A 67 -10.34 0.05 -0.50
N GLY A 68 -11.53 -0.17 0.12
CA GLY A 68 -12.60 -0.94 -0.50
C GLY A 68 -12.56 -2.45 -0.25
N GLY A 69 -12.03 -2.90 0.89
CA GLY A 69 -12.10 -4.30 1.35
C GLY A 69 -11.37 -5.32 0.47
N LEU A 70 -11.63 -5.34 -0.83
CA LEU A 70 -10.94 -6.19 -1.79
C LEU A 70 -9.46 -5.82 -1.86
N LEU A 71 -9.18 -4.55 -2.12
CA LEU A 71 -7.81 -4.04 -2.25
C LEU A 71 -7.06 -4.13 -0.91
N ASP A 72 -7.73 -3.84 0.22
CA ASP A 72 -7.14 -4.00 1.56
C ASP A 72 -6.66 -5.43 1.80
N SER A 73 -7.45 -6.43 1.36
CA SER A 73 -7.09 -7.84 1.53
C SER A 73 -5.85 -8.23 0.72
N ILE A 74 -5.69 -7.66 -0.47
CA ILE A 74 -4.54 -7.90 -1.35
C ILE A 74 -3.30 -7.19 -0.81
N LEU A 75 -3.45 -5.94 -0.36
CA LEU A 75 -2.34 -5.14 0.18
C LEU A 75 -1.84 -5.66 1.54
N ALA A 76 -2.69 -6.35 2.30
CA ALA A 76 -2.29 -6.98 3.57
C ALA A 76 -1.35 -8.19 3.38
N ASP A 77 -1.30 -8.79 2.18
CA ASP A 77 -0.37 -9.88 1.88
C ASP A 77 1.05 -9.31 1.73
N GLU A 78 1.93 -9.65 2.67
CA GLU A 78 3.32 -9.14 2.70
C GLU A 78 4.18 -9.63 1.51
N ASN A 79 3.79 -10.72 0.88
CA ASN A 79 4.49 -11.26 -0.29
C ASN A 79 4.12 -10.53 -1.59
N VAL A 80 3.05 -9.75 -1.58
CA VAL A 80 2.66 -8.92 -2.73
C VAL A 80 3.54 -7.68 -2.76
N THR A 81 4.24 -7.48 -3.86
CA THR A 81 5.11 -6.32 -4.11
C THR A 81 4.42 -5.26 -4.97
N GLU A 82 3.57 -5.70 -5.91
CA GLU A 82 2.86 -4.81 -6.81
C GLU A 82 1.43 -5.32 -7.06
N VAL A 83 0.49 -4.40 -7.18
CA VAL A 83 -0.92 -4.65 -7.53
C VAL A 83 -1.25 -3.84 -8.78
N MET A 84 -1.77 -4.50 -9.80
CA MET A 84 -2.18 -3.88 -11.06
C MET A 84 -3.63 -4.20 -11.34
N ILE A 85 -4.44 -3.18 -11.51
CA ILE A 85 -5.86 -3.25 -11.79
C ILE A 85 -6.08 -2.62 -13.15
N ASN A 86 -6.59 -3.39 -14.11
CA ASN A 86 -6.85 -2.99 -15.49
C ASN A 86 -8.35 -3.12 -15.76
N GLY A 87 -9.12 -2.11 -15.37
CA GLY A 87 -10.57 -2.20 -15.33
C GLY A 87 -11.06 -3.08 -14.17
N PRO A 88 -12.39 -3.19 -13.98
CA PRO A 88 -12.98 -3.88 -12.82
C PRO A 88 -12.66 -5.37 -12.76
N ASP A 89 -12.48 -6.03 -13.90
CA ASP A 89 -12.39 -7.49 -13.99
C ASP A 89 -10.97 -8.06 -13.95
N ASN A 90 -9.95 -7.23 -14.12
CA ASN A 90 -8.59 -7.70 -14.32
C ASN A 90 -7.65 -7.18 -13.23
N ILE A 91 -7.49 -7.97 -12.19
CA ILE A 91 -6.58 -7.69 -11.09
C ILE A 91 -5.40 -8.66 -11.15
N PHE A 92 -4.20 -8.11 -11.17
CA PHE A 92 -2.95 -8.85 -11.15
C PHE A 92 -2.14 -8.42 -9.93
N VAL A 93 -1.36 -9.35 -9.41
CA VAL A 93 -0.41 -9.08 -8.34
C VAL A 93 0.94 -9.69 -8.69
N GLU A 94 1.99 -8.99 -8.28
CA GLU A 94 3.33 -9.55 -8.30
C GLU A 94 3.66 -10.12 -6.92
N ARG A 95 4.13 -11.38 -6.91
CA ARG A 95 4.66 -12.06 -5.73
C ARG A 95 6.00 -12.69 -6.08
N SER A 96 7.05 -12.32 -5.37
CA SER A 96 8.40 -12.87 -5.58
C SER A 96 8.85 -12.80 -7.06
N GLY A 97 8.58 -11.70 -7.75
CA GLY A 97 8.92 -11.48 -9.16
C GLY A 97 8.03 -12.22 -10.17
N ARG A 98 6.94 -12.83 -9.73
CA ARG A 98 5.98 -13.53 -10.60
C ARG A 98 4.64 -12.82 -10.61
N LEU A 99 4.15 -12.56 -11.81
CA LEU A 99 2.84 -11.98 -12.04
C LEU A 99 1.77 -13.07 -12.00
N THR A 100 0.71 -12.86 -11.20
CA THR A 100 -0.42 -13.77 -11.11
C THR A 100 -1.73 -13.00 -11.14
N ARG A 101 -2.73 -13.52 -11.85
CA ARG A 101 -4.09 -12.97 -11.83
C ARG A 101 -4.78 -13.39 -10.53
N VAL A 102 -5.49 -12.42 -9.92
CA VAL A 102 -6.30 -12.67 -8.73
C VAL A 102 -7.70 -13.10 -9.16
N ASP A 103 -8.22 -14.17 -8.54
CA ASP A 103 -9.60 -14.65 -8.78
C ASP A 103 -10.59 -13.83 -7.95
N LYS A 104 -10.55 -12.51 -8.10
CA LYS A 104 -11.45 -11.52 -7.51
C LYS A 104 -11.57 -10.36 -8.49
N HIS A 105 -12.69 -9.65 -8.45
CA HIS A 105 -12.96 -8.50 -9.31
C HIS A 105 -13.81 -7.47 -8.57
N PHE A 106 -13.85 -6.25 -9.07
CA PHE A 106 -14.82 -5.25 -8.67
C PHE A 106 -16.15 -5.55 -9.36
N LYS A 107 -17.24 -5.15 -8.75
CA LYS A 107 -18.58 -5.37 -9.29
C LYS A 107 -18.75 -4.66 -10.65
N ASP A 108 -18.28 -3.44 -10.74
CA ASP A 108 -18.41 -2.58 -11.90
C ASP A 108 -17.34 -1.46 -11.86
N GLU A 109 -17.29 -0.65 -12.92
CA GLU A 109 -16.42 0.52 -13.02
C GLU A 109 -16.74 1.58 -11.95
N GLN A 110 -17.97 1.65 -11.46
CA GLN A 110 -18.35 2.61 -10.42
C GLN A 110 -17.78 2.22 -9.06
N GLU A 111 -17.68 0.93 -8.76
CA GLU A 111 -17.00 0.47 -7.55
C GLU A 111 -15.50 0.72 -7.63
N LEU A 112 -14.88 0.43 -8.77
CA LEU A 112 -13.48 0.74 -9.01
C LEU A 112 -13.22 2.25 -8.89
N ARG A 113 -14.08 3.08 -9.47
CA ARG A 113 -13.98 4.55 -9.37
C ARG A 113 -14.05 5.04 -7.93
N ARG A 114 -14.95 4.50 -7.11
CA ARG A 114 -15.02 4.85 -5.67
C ARG A 114 -13.73 4.52 -4.93
N VAL A 115 -13.11 3.39 -5.26
CA VAL A 115 -11.80 3.01 -4.67
C VAL A 115 -10.71 3.97 -5.12
N ILE A 116 -10.71 4.36 -6.39
CA ILE A 116 -9.80 5.40 -6.91
C ILE A 116 -9.95 6.71 -6.13
N ASP A 117 -11.19 7.20 -6.00
CA ASP A 117 -11.47 8.46 -5.31
C ASP A 117 -11.04 8.41 -3.84
N LEU A 118 -11.21 7.25 -3.16
CA LEU A 118 -10.72 7.03 -1.79
C LEU A 118 -9.19 7.08 -1.70
N ILE A 119 -8.48 6.43 -2.63
CA ILE A 119 -7.02 6.41 -2.68
C ILE A 119 -6.48 7.82 -2.88
N VAL A 120 -6.99 8.50 -3.91
CA VAL A 120 -6.51 9.82 -4.33
C VAL A 120 -6.87 10.86 -3.26
N GLY A 121 -8.08 10.78 -2.67
CA GLY A 121 -8.54 11.65 -1.59
C GLY A 121 -7.69 11.53 -0.32
N LYS A 122 -7.26 10.33 0.07
CA LYS A 122 -6.32 10.12 1.19
C LYS A 122 -4.96 10.78 0.95
N ALA A 123 -4.54 10.87 -0.29
CA ALA A 123 -3.32 11.56 -0.68
C ALA A 123 -3.50 13.07 -0.89
N HIS A 124 -4.65 13.65 -0.52
CA HIS A 124 -5.01 15.05 -0.75
C HIS A 124 -4.84 15.49 -2.21
N ARG A 125 -5.17 14.58 -3.14
CA ARG A 125 -5.17 14.81 -4.59
C ARG A 125 -6.58 14.65 -5.13
N GLU A 126 -6.77 15.12 -6.34
CA GLU A 126 -8.02 14.96 -7.10
C GLU A 126 -7.73 14.35 -8.45
N VAL A 127 -8.62 13.48 -8.91
CA VAL A 127 -8.59 12.90 -10.25
C VAL A 127 -9.94 13.11 -10.93
N SER A 128 -9.92 13.60 -12.15
CA SER A 128 -11.12 13.92 -12.91
C SER A 128 -10.90 13.66 -14.40
N GLU A 129 -11.95 13.76 -15.21
CA GLU A 129 -11.82 13.67 -16.66
C GLU A 129 -10.90 14.76 -17.26
N ALA A 130 -10.81 15.91 -16.59
CA ALA A 130 -9.90 16.99 -17.00
C ALA A 130 -8.43 16.69 -16.61
N ASN A 131 -8.23 15.96 -15.53
CA ASN A 131 -6.93 15.51 -15.04
C ASN A 131 -6.98 14.01 -14.76
N PRO A 132 -6.98 13.17 -15.81
CA PRO A 132 -7.28 11.74 -15.70
C PRO A 132 -6.11 10.88 -15.19
N ILE A 133 -4.92 11.44 -15.07
CA ILE A 133 -3.71 10.75 -14.64
C ILE A 133 -3.23 11.34 -13.32
N VAL A 134 -3.08 10.49 -12.31
CA VAL A 134 -2.57 10.89 -10.99
C VAL A 134 -1.50 9.91 -10.53
N ASP A 135 -0.37 10.47 -10.15
CA ASP A 135 0.70 9.76 -9.44
C ASP A 135 0.74 10.27 -8.00
N THR A 136 0.62 9.36 -7.04
CA THR A 136 0.54 9.72 -5.62
C THR A 136 1.11 8.63 -4.73
N ARG A 137 1.07 8.83 -3.40
CA ARG A 137 1.52 7.86 -2.40
C ARG A 137 0.48 7.65 -1.32
N LEU A 138 0.40 6.42 -0.85
CA LEU A 138 -0.33 6.08 0.37
C LEU A 138 0.48 6.48 1.61
N GLU A 139 -0.17 6.48 2.78
CA GLU A 139 0.46 6.79 4.07
C GLU A 139 1.62 5.84 4.42
N ASP A 140 1.54 4.59 3.94
CA ASP A 140 2.60 3.58 4.13
C ASP A 140 3.80 3.76 3.18
N GLY A 141 3.79 4.82 2.34
CA GLY A 141 4.82 5.12 1.35
C GLY A 141 4.64 4.40 0.00
N SER A 142 3.67 3.52 -0.14
CA SER A 142 3.37 2.81 -1.39
C SER A 142 3.02 3.80 -2.49
N ARG A 143 3.64 3.65 -3.66
CA ARG A 143 3.37 4.49 -4.83
C ARG A 143 2.11 4.02 -5.54
N VAL A 144 1.26 4.95 -5.90
CA VAL A 144 0.01 4.69 -6.63
C VAL A 144 -0.02 5.54 -7.90
N ASN A 145 -0.20 4.88 -9.03
CA ASN A 145 -0.49 5.50 -10.30
C ASN A 145 -1.93 5.14 -10.68
N VAL A 146 -2.70 6.15 -11.09
CA VAL A 146 -4.09 6.01 -11.55
C VAL A 146 -4.21 6.62 -12.92
N VAL A 147 -4.90 5.91 -13.82
CA VAL A 147 -5.31 6.45 -15.12
C VAL A 147 -6.79 6.16 -15.31
N LEU A 148 -7.59 7.21 -15.49
CA LEU A 148 -9.03 7.08 -15.69
C LEU A 148 -9.41 6.75 -17.13
N SER A 149 -10.58 6.12 -17.29
CA SER A 149 -11.30 6.10 -18.56
C SER A 149 -11.73 7.56 -18.91
N PRO A 150 -11.73 8.01 -20.20
CA PRO A 150 -11.48 7.21 -21.42
C PRO A 150 -10.00 7.12 -21.84
N ILE A 151 -9.05 7.72 -21.12
CA ILE A 151 -7.61 7.61 -21.45
C ILE A 151 -7.16 6.15 -21.34
N ALA A 152 -7.55 5.46 -20.25
CA ALA A 152 -7.41 4.02 -20.13
C ALA A 152 -8.54 3.32 -20.89
N LEU A 153 -8.24 2.77 -22.07
CA LEU A 153 -9.22 2.22 -23.01
C LEU A 153 -9.95 0.97 -22.49
N SER A 154 -9.36 0.24 -21.56
CA SER A 154 -9.92 -1.00 -20.98
C SER A 154 -10.64 -0.78 -19.65
N GLY A 155 -11.03 0.45 -19.33
CA GLY A 155 -11.50 0.87 -18.01
C GLY A 155 -10.39 1.55 -17.20
N SER A 156 -10.77 2.19 -16.10
CA SER A 156 -9.80 2.88 -15.23
C SER A 156 -8.75 1.91 -14.70
N THR A 157 -7.51 2.36 -14.60
CA THR A 157 -6.39 1.53 -14.11
C THR A 157 -5.81 2.08 -12.82
N ILE A 158 -5.35 1.15 -11.96
CA ILE A 158 -4.60 1.47 -10.77
C ILE A 158 -3.37 0.57 -10.72
N THR A 159 -2.21 1.16 -10.55
CA THR A 159 -0.98 0.43 -10.21
C THR A 159 -0.50 0.86 -8.83
N ILE A 160 -0.35 -0.10 -7.91
CA ILE A 160 0.16 0.16 -6.56
C ILE A 160 1.45 -0.63 -6.39
N ARG A 161 2.57 0.06 -6.26
CA ARG A 161 3.85 -0.53 -5.90
C ARG A 161 4.06 -0.36 -4.41
N LYS A 162 4.04 -1.48 -3.69
CA LYS A 162 4.18 -1.47 -2.24
C LYS A 162 5.57 -1.03 -1.81
N PHE A 163 5.58 -0.19 -0.78
CA PHE A 163 6.82 0.17 -0.12
C PHE A 163 7.30 -0.99 0.75
N SER A 164 8.54 -1.44 0.56
CA SER A 164 9.07 -2.54 1.36
C SER A 164 9.26 -2.11 2.81
N LYS A 165 8.58 -2.79 3.74
CA LYS A 165 8.74 -2.54 5.18
C LYS A 165 10.10 -3.00 5.72
N GLN A 166 10.76 -3.89 5.01
CA GLN A 166 12.06 -4.42 5.37
C GLN A 166 13.08 -4.08 4.27
N PRO A 167 13.88 -3.03 4.44
CA PRO A 167 14.90 -2.69 3.47
C PRO A 167 15.88 -3.84 3.32
N MET A 168 16.34 -4.03 2.10
CA MET A 168 17.39 -5.00 1.82
C MET A 168 18.67 -4.56 2.53
N THR A 169 19.27 -5.47 3.28
CA THR A 169 20.55 -5.25 3.94
C THR A 169 21.67 -5.98 3.23
N MET A 170 22.90 -5.57 3.46
CA MET A 170 24.07 -6.27 2.91
C MET A 170 24.14 -7.73 3.41
N SER A 171 23.72 -7.98 4.64
CA SER A 171 23.66 -9.35 5.20
C SER A 171 22.70 -10.25 4.42
N LYS A 172 21.53 -9.72 4.03
CA LYS A 172 20.58 -10.47 3.19
C LYS A 172 21.13 -10.71 1.78
N LEU A 173 21.85 -9.75 1.19
CA LEU A 173 22.50 -9.95 -0.11
C LEU A 173 23.56 -11.04 -0.08
N LEU A 174 24.30 -11.13 1.03
CA LEU A 174 25.27 -12.22 1.27
C LEU A 174 24.54 -13.57 1.43
N GLU A 175 23.47 -13.63 2.21
CA GLU A 175 22.67 -14.82 2.42
C GLU A 175 22.07 -15.36 1.10
N TYR A 176 21.60 -14.46 0.22
CA TYR A 176 21.10 -14.81 -1.11
C TYR A 176 22.20 -15.16 -2.12
N GLY A 177 23.48 -15.03 -1.75
CA GLY A 177 24.59 -15.24 -2.66
C GLY A 177 24.70 -14.19 -3.79
N SER A 178 23.99 -13.06 -3.64
CA SER A 178 24.03 -11.98 -4.63
C SER A 178 25.34 -11.22 -4.63
N ILE A 179 26.11 -11.32 -3.56
CA ILE A 179 27.41 -10.70 -3.39
C ILE A 179 28.29 -11.60 -2.51
N THR A 180 29.61 -11.58 -2.72
CA THR A 180 30.56 -12.31 -1.88
C THR A 180 31.02 -11.48 -0.68
N PRO A 181 31.49 -12.11 0.41
CA PRO A 181 32.01 -11.38 1.58
C PRO A 181 33.18 -10.44 1.24
N GLU A 182 34.04 -10.86 0.31
CA GLU A 182 35.21 -10.04 -0.12
C GLU A 182 34.71 -8.75 -0.80
N VAL A 183 33.75 -8.87 -1.73
CA VAL A 183 33.19 -7.72 -2.44
C VAL A 183 32.41 -6.81 -1.48
N ALA A 184 31.60 -7.36 -0.56
CA ALA A 184 30.92 -6.59 0.46
C ALA A 184 31.88 -5.78 1.33
N ASN A 185 33.00 -6.40 1.75
CA ASN A 185 34.02 -5.75 2.56
C ASN A 185 34.80 -4.68 1.77
N PHE A 186 35.05 -4.93 0.49
CA PHE A 186 35.66 -3.95 -0.40
C PHE A 186 34.76 -2.72 -0.58
N LEU A 187 33.48 -2.92 -0.87
CA LEU A 187 32.50 -1.83 -1.02
C LEU A 187 32.34 -1.01 0.27
N LYS A 188 32.34 -1.68 1.43
CA LYS A 188 32.35 -0.98 2.72
C LYS A 188 33.54 -0.01 2.85
N LYS A 189 34.71 -0.42 2.43
CA LYS A 189 35.91 0.46 2.44
C LYS A 189 35.79 1.62 1.46
N LEU A 190 35.23 1.38 0.27
CA LEU A 190 34.99 2.44 -0.72
C LEU A 190 34.01 3.49 -0.21
N VAL A 191 32.90 3.07 0.42
CA VAL A 191 31.94 3.99 1.01
C VAL A 191 32.58 4.81 2.13
N ALA A 192 33.28 4.17 3.06
CA ALA A 192 33.98 4.85 4.15
C ALA A 192 35.07 5.84 3.65
N ALA A 193 35.72 5.52 2.53
CA ALA A 193 36.73 6.37 1.89
C ALA A 193 36.08 7.43 0.95
N ARG A 194 34.75 7.53 0.89
CA ARG A 194 33.98 8.54 0.11
C ARG A 194 34.25 8.48 -1.39
N TYR A 195 34.46 7.28 -1.96
CA TYR A 195 34.52 7.11 -3.40
C TYR A 195 33.20 7.35 -4.09
N ASN A 196 33.23 7.89 -5.30
CA ASN A 196 32.06 7.93 -6.16
C ASN A 196 31.73 6.52 -6.66
N ILE A 197 30.49 6.07 -6.43
CA ILE A 197 30.04 4.73 -6.77
C ILE A 197 28.84 4.86 -7.73
N PHE A 198 28.94 4.20 -8.89
CA PHE A 198 27.84 4.11 -9.85
C PHE A 198 27.26 2.70 -9.82
N ILE A 199 25.92 2.61 -9.70
CA ILE A 199 25.17 1.36 -9.76
C ILE A 199 24.35 1.37 -11.05
N ALA A 200 24.70 0.48 -11.98
CA ALA A 200 24.06 0.38 -13.29
C ALA A 200 23.43 -1.01 -13.48
N GLY A 201 22.37 -1.06 -14.27
CA GLY A 201 21.65 -2.30 -14.61
C GLY A 201 20.32 -2.01 -15.27
N GLY A 202 19.65 -3.03 -15.80
CA GLY A 202 18.32 -2.95 -16.40
C GLY A 202 17.23 -2.64 -15.37
N THR A 203 15.99 -2.41 -15.84
CA THR A 203 14.82 -2.30 -14.98
C THR A 203 14.60 -3.61 -14.21
N GLY A 204 14.24 -3.52 -12.93
CA GLY A 204 14.01 -4.70 -12.08
C GLY A 204 15.27 -5.46 -11.67
N SER A 205 16.50 -5.01 -12.03
CA SER A 205 17.74 -5.68 -11.67
C SER A 205 18.19 -5.50 -10.21
N GLY A 206 17.45 -4.72 -9.42
CA GLY A 206 17.77 -4.49 -8.00
C GLY A 206 18.72 -3.32 -7.72
N LYS A 207 18.90 -2.36 -8.65
CA LYS A 207 19.77 -1.19 -8.45
C LYS A 207 19.48 -0.43 -7.16
N THR A 208 18.22 -0.01 -6.96
CA THR A 208 17.79 0.73 -5.77
C THR A 208 17.92 -0.12 -4.50
N THR A 209 17.62 -1.41 -4.63
CA THR A 209 17.77 -2.41 -3.56
C THR A 209 19.24 -2.51 -3.11
N PHE A 210 20.16 -2.56 -4.06
CA PHE A 210 21.58 -2.63 -3.80
C PHE A 210 22.12 -1.30 -3.24
N LEU A 211 21.64 -0.17 -3.76
CA LEU A 211 21.98 1.16 -3.25
C LEU A 211 21.52 1.33 -1.79
N ASN A 212 20.32 0.86 -1.45
CA ASN A 212 19.83 0.82 -0.07
C ASN A 212 20.73 -0.02 0.84
N ALA A 213 21.13 -1.21 0.40
CA ALA A 213 22.04 -2.06 1.18
C ALA A 213 23.43 -1.41 1.37
N LEU A 214 23.93 -0.74 0.34
CA LEU A 214 25.23 -0.07 0.36
C LEU A 214 25.23 1.18 1.24
N SER A 215 24.17 1.95 1.24
CA SER A 215 24.04 3.18 2.02
C SER A 215 24.10 2.93 3.54
N ASN A 216 23.82 1.71 3.99
CA ASN A 216 24.01 1.33 5.40
C ASN A 216 25.48 1.29 5.86
N TYR A 217 26.44 1.40 4.93
CA TYR A 217 27.86 1.52 5.25
C TYR A 217 28.35 2.97 5.43
N ILE A 218 27.48 3.96 5.14
CA ILE A 218 27.81 5.37 5.37
C ILE A 218 27.93 5.61 6.88
N PRO A 219 28.99 6.31 7.35
CA PRO A 219 29.16 6.63 8.75
C PRO A 219 27.97 7.42 9.32
N HIS A 220 27.60 7.14 10.58
CA HIS A 220 26.41 7.75 11.22
C HIS A 220 26.52 9.26 11.46
N ASP A 221 27.73 9.81 11.48
CA ASP A 221 28.03 11.23 11.67
C ASP A 221 28.01 12.03 10.36
N GLU A 222 27.76 11.37 9.23
CA GLU A 222 27.65 12.04 7.94
C GLU A 222 26.28 12.67 7.72
N ARG A 223 26.26 13.71 6.88
CA ARG A 223 25.01 14.27 6.33
C ARG A 223 24.74 13.68 4.97
N ILE A 224 23.55 13.11 4.78
CA ILE A 224 23.08 12.56 3.52
C ILE A 224 22.07 13.47 2.87
N ILE A 225 22.18 13.64 1.57
CA ILE A 225 21.16 14.26 0.72
C ILE A 225 20.82 13.25 -0.35
N THR A 226 19.55 12.82 -0.42
CA THR A 226 19.05 12.02 -1.54
C THR A 226 18.33 12.91 -2.53
N ILE A 227 18.51 12.63 -3.81
CA ILE A 227 17.78 13.27 -4.92
C ILE A 227 17.16 12.15 -5.73
N GLU A 228 15.85 12.07 -5.71
CA GLU A 228 15.09 10.93 -6.24
C GLU A 228 13.87 11.42 -7.03
N ASP A 229 13.47 10.67 -8.06
CA ASP A 229 12.19 10.89 -8.72
C ASP A 229 11.04 10.48 -7.80
N SER A 230 11.28 9.45 -6.99
CA SER A 230 10.37 9.03 -5.93
C SER A 230 11.16 8.42 -4.76
N ALA A 231 10.73 8.67 -3.50
CA ALA A 231 11.43 8.17 -2.32
C ALA A 231 11.40 6.64 -2.27
N GLU A 232 12.45 6.02 -2.71
CA GLU A 232 12.68 4.56 -2.67
C GLU A 232 13.79 4.20 -1.68
N LEU A 233 14.66 5.16 -1.35
CA LEU A 233 15.78 4.93 -0.45
C LEU A 233 15.32 4.95 1.01
N GLN A 234 15.72 3.93 1.76
CA GLN A 234 15.37 3.71 3.16
C GLN A 234 16.62 3.76 4.03
N ILE A 235 17.20 4.93 4.15
CA ILE A 235 18.39 5.14 4.98
C ILE A 235 17.96 5.51 6.38
N THR A 236 17.66 4.52 7.21
CA THR A 236 17.09 4.71 8.56
C THR A 236 18.13 4.86 9.67
N GLN A 237 19.38 4.52 9.39
CA GLN A 237 20.45 4.50 10.40
C GLN A 237 21.12 5.86 10.61
N ILE A 238 20.91 6.81 9.71
CA ILE A 238 21.59 8.11 9.75
C ILE A 238 20.56 9.19 10.09
N PRO A 239 20.69 9.88 11.23
CA PRO A 239 19.72 10.86 11.66
C PRO A 239 19.73 12.17 10.84
N ASN A 240 20.87 12.50 10.23
CA ASN A 240 21.04 13.71 9.43
C ASN A 240 20.84 13.42 7.94
N ILE A 241 19.58 13.17 7.54
CA ILE A 241 19.21 12.92 6.15
C ILE A 241 18.24 13.99 5.65
N ALA A 242 18.48 14.49 4.45
CA ALA A 242 17.56 15.36 3.72
C ALA A 242 17.15 14.67 2.41
N VAL A 243 15.85 14.52 2.20
CA VAL A 243 15.28 13.91 0.98
C VAL A 243 14.76 15.02 0.08
N SER A 244 15.18 15.05 -1.16
CA SER A 244 14.72 15.98 -2.19
C SER A 244 14.16 15.22 -3.38
N TYR A 245 13.10 15.76 -3.96
CA TYR A 245 12.47 15.21 -5.17
C TYR A 245 12.75 16.13 -6.35
N THR A 246 12.89 15.54 -7.53
CA THR A 246 13.16 16.29 -8.77
C THR A 246 11.91 16.90 -9.40
N HIS A 247 10.71 16.63 -8.83
CA HIS A 247 9.43 17.15 -9.33
C HIS A 247 8.54 17.70 -8.24
#